data_3f9702c69d8fd12f3bb4596f411cc9ca
#
_entry.id   3f9702c69d8fd12f3bb4596f411cc9ca
#
_cell.length_a   1.000
_cell.length_b   1.000
_cell.length_c   1.000
_cell.angle_alpha   90.00
_cell.angle_beta   90.00
_cell.angle_gamma   90.00
#
_symmetry.space_group_name_H-M   'P 1'
#
loop_
_entity.id
_entity.type
_entity.pdbx_description
1 polymer ?
#
loop_
_entity_poly.entity_id
_entity_poly.type
_entity_poly.pdbx_seq_one_letter_code
_entity_poly.pdbx_strand_id
1 'polypeptide(L)'
;MLWVTAGQSTPIRLLNMQTGRASRTALRVAIRRAAHQAIDRPRILEDPIAVCLIGPGYERDMERAMHFVARDFRLYMSVRSRYAEDRLAQQVAEGVEQYVILGAGLDTFAYRNPFAALRVFEVDFPATQQWKHELLAAAGIAIPNNVTFIALDLEHKSLAESLLEAGLNAAEPAFFGWLGVVPYLTLEAFRSTIATIGRLPAGTAVSFDYAFPPETLSAKRRQVFDTLSKRVAAAGEPLQLFFTPEDLEKELHAAGFSRVEQFDTDCMNKTYFKDRADGLKLSPVRVGMLATAWV
;
A
#
# COMPACT_ATOMS: atom_id res chain seq x y z
N MET A 1 -6.86 29.04 -4.02
CA MET A 1 -8.07 29.36 -3.25
C MET A 1 -9.20 28.51 -3.80
N LEU A 2 -9.37 27.29 -3.24
CA LEU A 2 -10.44 26.34 -3.63
C LEU A 2 -10.86 25.60 -2.37
N TRP A 3 -11.55 26.32 -1.46
CA TRP A 3 -12.32 25.69 -0.36
C TRP A 3 -13.77 26.11 -0.57
N VAL A 4 -14.57 25.15 -1.02
CA VAL A 4 -16.03 25.29 -1.04
C VAL A 4 -16.49 25.07 0.40
N THR A 5 -17.22 26.02 0.94
CA THR A 5 -17.86 25.97 2.26
C THR A 5 -18.83 24.78 2.31
N ALA A 6 -18.46 23.73 3.02
CA ALA A 6 -19.36 22.62 3.33
C ALA A 6 -19.74 22.68 4.81
N GLY A 7 -21.00 22.39 5.09
CA GLY A 7 -21.63 22.45 6.38
C GLY A 7 -20.97 21.61 7.47
N GLN A 8 -21.28 21.89 8.71
CA GLN A 8 -20.74 21.30 9.94
C GLN A 8 -20.75 19.77 9.90
N SER A 9 -19.59 19.16 9.63
CA SER A 9 -19.39 17.72 9.76
C SER A 9 -18.76 17.42 11.12
N THR A 10 -19.39 16.54 11.89
CA THR A 10 -18.91 16.01 13.16
C THR A 10 -17.53 15.37 12.97
N PRO A 11 -16.52 15.63 13.81
CA PRO A 11 -15.19 15.02 13.66
C PRO A 11 -15.30 13.50 13.84
N ILE A 12 -14.87 12.75 12.81
CA ILE A 12 -14.82 11.28 12.80
C ILE A 12 -13.83 10.81 13.86
N ARG A 13 -14.31 10.07 14.87
CA ARG A 13 -13.49 9.51 15.97
C ARG A 13 -12.59 8.38 15.45
N LEU A 14 -11.26 8.53 15.63
CA LEU A 14 -10.26 7.50 15.36
C LEU A 14 -10.41 6.26 16.25
N LEU A 15 -10.43 5.12 15.63
CA LEU A 15 -10.58 3.79 16.27
C LEU A 15 -9.26 2.95 16.15
N ASN A 16 -8.74 2.10 17.08
CA ASN A 16 -7.45 1.32 17.12
C ASN A 16 -7.61 -0.18 16.73
N MET A 17 -6.67 -0.79 15.99
CA MET A 17 -6.79 -2.16 15.43
C MET A 17 -6.92 -3.28 16.47
N GLN A 18 -6.22 -3.24 17.60
CA GLN A 18 -6.33 -4.24 18.69
C GLN A 18 -7.66 -4.19 19.46
N THR A 19 -8.55 -3.21 19.19
CA THR A 19 -9.83 -3.00 19.88
C THR A 19 -10.98 -2.65 18.91
N GLY A 20 -10.94 -3.15 17.65
CA GLY A 20 -11.95 -2.81 16.63
C GLY A 20 -11.82 -1.38 16.08
N ARG A 21 -10.61 -0.86 15.94
CA ARG A 21 -10.33 0.51 15.50
C ARG A 21 -9.56 0.52 14.18
N ALA A 22 -9.85 1.49 13.31
CA ALA A 22 -9.23 1.66 12.00
C ALA A 22 -7.73 2.00 12.08
N SER A 23 -6.94 1.58 11.06
CA SER A 23 -5.49 1.77 11.00
C SER A 23 -5.08 3.24 10.97
N ARG A 24 -4.32 3.68 11.98
CA ARG A 24 -3.71 5.01 12.00
C ARG A 24 -2.57 5.15 10.98
N THR A 25 -1.94 4.03 10.63
CA THR A 25 -0.89 4.00 9.60
C THR A 25 -1.50 4.21 8.22
N ALA A 26 -2.66 3.61 7.91
CA ALA A 26 -3.40 3.86 6.68
C ALA A 26 -3.72 5.35 6.49
N LEU A 27 -4.20 6.04 7.54
CA LEU A 27 -4.44 7.48 7.51
C LEU A 27 -3.16 8.28 7.18
N ARG A 28 -2.05 7.95 7.86
CA ARG A 28 -0.77 8.65 7.63
C ARG A 28 -0.27 8.49 6.20
N VAL A 29 -0.46 7.32 5.60
CA VAL A 29 -0.12 7.06 4.20
C VAL A 29 -1.00 7.90 3.28
N ALA A 30 -2.33 7.88 3.48
CA ALA A 30 -3.29 8.63 2.68
C ALA A 30 -3.02 10.16 2.74
N ILE A 31 -2.75 10.72 3.92
CA ILE A 31 -2.36 12.12 4.08
C ILE A 31 -1.10 12.46 3.26
N ARG A 32 -0.10 11.56 3.18
CA ARG A 32 1.11 11.81 2.40
C ARG A 32 0.85 11.76 0.91
N ARG A 33 -0.01 10.84 0.44
CA ARG A 33 -0.43 10.82 -0.95
C ARG A 33 -1.22 12.08 -1.32
N ALA A 34 -2.12 12.53 -0.44
CA ALA A 34 -2.84 13.79 -0.62
C ALA A 34 -1.88 15.01 -0.65
N ALA A 35 -0.91 15.07 0.26
CA ALA A 35 0.11 16.12 0.28
C ALA A 35 0.96 16.12 -1.00
N HIS A 36 1.30 14.93 -1.54
CA HIS A 36 1.97 14.80 -2.84
C HIS A 36 1.15 15.43 -3.97
N GLN A 37 -0.17 15.22 -3.99
CA GLN A 37 -1.05 15.85 -4.97
C GLN A 37 -1.04 17.38 -4.88
N ALA A 38 -0.87 17.92 -3.68
CA ALA A 38 -0.92 19.37 -3.45
C ALA A 38 0.34 20.09 -3.89
N ILE A 39 1.55 19.56 -3.59
CA ILE A 39 2.79 20.33 -3.67
C ILE A 39 3.87 19.79 -4.62
N ASP A 40 3.90 18.50 -4.92
CA ASP A 40 4.96 17.96 -5.77
C ASP A 40 4.60 18.12 -7.27
N ARG A 41 5.53 18.66 -8.07
CA ARG A 41 5.38 18.87 -9.52
C ARG A 41 6.70 18.57 -10.25
N PRO A 42 6.70 17.75 -11.32
CA PRO A 42 5.59 16.90 -11.77
C PRO A 42 5.23 15.83 -10.74
N ARG A 43 4.00 15.38 -10.73
CA ARG A 43 3.58 14.29 -9.82
C ARG A 43 4.16 12.95 -10.26
N ILE A 44 4.51 12.10 -9.28
CA ILE A 44 4.93 10.71 -9.50
C ILE A 44 3.69 9.81 -9.66
N LEU A 45 2.70 10.06 -8.82
CA LEU A 45 1.40 9.38 -8.82
C LEU A 45 0.29 10.42 -8.97
N GLU A 46 -0.61 10.23 -9.92
CA GLU A 46 -1.85 11.01 -10.03
C GLU A 46 -2.95 10.32 -9.19
N ASP A 47 -3.28 10.94 -8.06
CA ASP A 47 -4.27 10.42 -7.11
C ASP A 47 -5.15 11.55 -6.55
N PRO A 48 -6.02 12.15 -7.39
CA PRO A 48 -6.90 13.22 -6.94
C PRO A 48 -7.89 12.76 -5.84
N ILE A 49 -8.24 11.47 -5.84
CA ILE A 49 -9.14 10.87 -4.85
C ILE A 49 -8.56 10.94 -3.43
N ALA A 50 -7.23 10.80 -3.26
CA ALA A 50 -6.61 10.89 -1.94
C ALA A 50 -6.87 12.24 -1.25
N VAL A 51 -6.97 13.33 -2.01
CA VAL A 51 -7.27 14.66 -1.46
C VAL A 51 -8.72 14.72 -0.97
N CYS A 52 -9.65 14.24 -1.77
CA CYS A 52 -11.07 14.22 -1.42
C CYS A 52 -11.35 13.29 -0.22
N LEU A 53 -10.72 12.12 -0.21
CA LEU A 53 -10.91 11.10 0.82
C LEU A 53 -10.45 11.55 2.23
N ILE A 54 -9.36 12.32 2.30
CA ILE A 54 -8.87 12.85 3.59
C ILE A 54 -9.88 13.85 4.18
N GLY A 55 -10.54 14.67 3.35
CA GLY A 55 -11.56 15.62 3.79
C GLY A 55 -11.06 16.69 4.77
N PRO A 56 -11.99 17.46 5.35
CA PRO A 56 -11.68 18.47 6.36
C PRO A 56 -11.31 17.84 7.72
N GLY A 57 -10.57 18.59 8.55
CA GLY A 57 -10.17 18.17 9.89
C GLY A 57 -8.73 17.62 9.98
N TYR A 58 -8.05 17.47 8.85
CA TYR A 58 -6.66 16.99 8.79
C TYR A 58 -5.68 18.06 8.26
N GLU A 59 -6.05 19.32 8.26
CA GLU A 59 -5.27 20.43 7.71
C GLU A 59 -3.86 20.50 8.33
N ARG A 60 -3.74 20.36 9.66
CA ARG A 60 -2.44 20.34 10.35
C ARG A 60 -1.57 19.15 9.98
N ASP A 61 -2.17 17.99 9.76
CA ASP A 61 -1.45 16.78 9.36
C ASP A 61 -1.01 16.87 7.90
N MET A 62 -1.83 17.50 7.05
CA MET A 62 -1.47 17.86 5.67
C MET A 62 -0.29 18.84 5.65
N GLU A 63 -0.34 19.93 6.42
CA GLU A 63 0.76 20.90 6.55
C GLU A 63 2.06 20.21 6.98
N ARG A 64 2.01 19.33 8.00
CA ARG A 64 3.17 18.54 8.44
C ARG A 64 3.69 17.60 7.34
N ALA A 65 2.80 16.98 6.58
CA ALA A 65 3.17 16.09 5.48
C ALA A 65 3.77 16.85 4.28
N MET A 66 3.38 18.12 4.08
CA MET A 66 3.95 19.02 3.08
C MET A 66 5.31 19.57 3.49
N HIS A 67 5.65 19.60 4.79
CA HIS A 67 6.90 20.13 5.27
C HIS A 67 8.12 19.38 4.69
N PHE A 68 9.22 20.10 4.51
CA PHE A 68 10.46 19.56 3.91
C PHE A 68 11.00 18.30 4.62
N VAL A 69 10.91 18.24 5.94
CA VAL A 69 11.37 17.09 6.75
C VAL A 69 10.57 15.81 6.41
N ALA A 70 9.29 15.95 6.02
CA ALA A 70 8.44 14.83 5.65
C ALA A 70 8.57 14.41 4.17
N ARG A 71 9.32 15.17 3.36
CA ARG A 71 9.41 15.04 1.89
C ARG A 71 9.76 13.63 1.45
N ASP A 72 10.81 13.06 2.01
CA ASP A 72 11.34 11.76 1.61
C ASP A 72 10.33 10.63 1.81
N PHE A 73 9.62 10.68 2.93
CA PHE A 73 8.60 9.69 3.23
C PHE A 73 7.33 9.90 2.37
N ARG A 74 6.96 11.15 2.08
CA ARG A 74 5.87 11.48 1.16
C ARG A 74 6.15 10.96 -0.25
N LEU A 75 7.34 11.25 -0.78
CA LEU A 75 7.77 10.78 -2.10
C LEU A 75 7.78 9.24 -2.17
N TYR A 76 8.31 8.58 -1.13
CA TYR A 76 8.34 7.11 -1.08
C TYR A 76 6.93 6.50 -1.09
N MET A 77 5.97 7.06 -0.36
CA MET A 77 4.59 6.56 -0.39
C MET A 77 3.98 6.68 -1.80
N SER A 78 4.29 7.76 -2.52
CA SER A 78 3.81 7.95 -3.90
C SER A 78 4.52 7.01 -4.89
N VAL A 79 5.84 6.83 -4.77
CA VAL A 79 6.62 5.87 -5.58
C VAL A 79 6.10 4.45 -5.37
N ARG A 80 5.87 4.05 -4.14
CA ARG A 80 5.38 2.72 -3.78
C ARG A 80 4.07 2.37 -4.48
N SER A 81 3.09 3.28 -4.40
CA SER A 81 1.80 3.11 -5.08
C SER A 81 1.97 3.14 -6.61
N ARG A 82 2.76 4.07 -7.15
CA ARG A 82 3.03 4.16 -8.58
C ARG A 82 3.70 2.90 -9.12
N TYR A 83 4.67 2.34 -8.41
CA TYR A 83 5.33 1.10 -8.78
C TYR A 83 4.35 -0.07 -8.92
N ALA A 84 3.49 -0.25 -7.90
CA ALA A 84 2.49 -1.33 -7.95
C ALA A 84 1.49 -1.13 -9.11
N GLU A 85 1.08 0.11 -9.38
CA GLU A 85 0.18 0.42 -10.50
C GLU A 85 0.84 0.25 -11.87
N ASP A 86 2.13 0.56 -12.01
CA ASP A 86 2.89 0.29 -13.25
C ASP A 86 3.03 -1.22 -13.50
N ARG A 87 3.28 -2.03 -12.44
CA ARG A 87 3.31 -3.48 -12.55
C ARG A 87 1.94 -4.06 -12.87
N LEU A 88 0.89 -3.55 -12.23
CA LEU A 88 -0.48 -3.92 -12.56
C LEU A 88 -0.80 -3.62 -14.03
N ALA A 89 -0.44 -2.43 -14.53
CA ALA A 89 -0.68 -2.06 -15.93
C ALA A 89 0.00 -3.02 -16.91
N GLN A 90 1.22 -3.47 -16.60
CA GLN A 90 1.92 -4.50 -17.38
C GLN A 90 1.16 -5.82 -17.38
N GLN A 91 0.70 -6.27 -16.19
CA GLN A 91 -0.05 -7.53 -16.07
C GLN A 91 -1.41 -7.47 -16.74
N VAL A 92 -2.11 -6.33 -16.69
CA VAL A 92 -3.36 -6.13 -17.43
C VAL A 92 -3.13 -6.19 -18.94
N ALA A 93 -2.02 -5.63 -19.44
CA ALA A 93 -1.65 -5.75 -20.86
C ALA A 93 -1.31 -7.20 -21.28
N GLU A 94 -0.96 -8.05 -20.31
CA GLU A 94 -0.73 -9.49 -20.48
C GLU A 94 -2.01 -10.34 -20.25
N GLY A 95 -3.16 -9.70 -20.00
CA GLY A 95 -4.47 -10.34 -19.89
C GLY A 95 -4.96 -10.61 -18.46
N VAL A 96 -4.32 -10.05 -17.44
CA VAL A 96 -4.80 -10.15 -16.05
C VAL A 96 -6.04 -9.26 -15.86
N GLU A 97 -7.15 -9.85 -15.40
CA GLU A 97 -8.41 -9.16 -15.15
C GLU A 97 -8.83 -9.15 -13.67
N GLN A 98 -7.97 -9.61 -12.77
CA GLN A 98 -8.22 -9.68 -11.33
C GLN A 98 -7.11 -8.99 -10.55
N TYR A 99 -7.46 -7.99 -9.75
CA TYR A 99 -6.54 -7.28 -8.87
C TYR A 99 -6.97 -7.39 -7.42
N VAL A 100 -6.10 -7.92 -6.56
CA VAL A 100 -6.34 -8.05 -5.12
C VAL A 100 -5.44 -7.06 -4.39
N ILE A 101 -6.02 -6.19 -3.56
CA ILE A 101 -5.29 -5.24 -2.72
C ILE A 101 -5.32 -5.76 -1.29
N LEU A 102 -4.22 -6.33 -0.83
CA LEU A 102 -4.07 -6.87 0.53
C LEU A 102 -3.70 -5.74 1.50
N GLY A 103 -4.50 -5.56 2.55
CA GLY A 103 -4.38 -4.43 3.46
C GLY A 103 -4.70 -3.12 2.76
N ALA A 104 -5.87 -3.05 2.10
CA ALA A 104 -6.27 -1.95 1.23
C ALA A 104 -6.31 -0.58 1.95
N GLY A 105 -6.52 -0.54 3.27
CA GLY A 105 -6.51 0.70 4.05
C GLY A 105 -7.34 1.80 3.41
N LEU A 106 -6.70 2.93 3.18
CA LEU A 106 -7.25 4.05 2.42
C LEU A 106 -6.64 4.14 1.01
N ASP A 107 -6.34 3.00 0.37
CA ASP A 107 -5.98 2.97 -1.04
C ASP A 107 -7.13 3.49 -1.91
N THR A 108 -6.81 4.14 -3.02
CA THR A 108 -7.78 4.83 -3.88
C THR A 108 -7.79 4.30 -5.30
N PHE A 109 -6.97 3.28 -5.63
CA PHE A 109 -6.88 2.76 -6.99
C PHE A 109 -8.24 2.34 -7.53
N ALA A 110 -9.03 1.61 -6.74
CA ALA A 110 -10.33 1.10 -7.15
C ALA A 110 -11.30 2.20 -7.66
N TYR A 111 -11.18 3.43 -7.15
CA TYR A 111 -12.06 4.57 -7.47
C TYR A 111 -11.52 5.44 -8.63
N ARG A 112 -10.36 5.10 -9.18
CA ARG A 112 -9.73 5.77 -10.33
C ARG A 112 -9.14 4.75 -11.31
N ASN A 113 -9.56 3.49 -11.21
CA ASN A 113 -9.15 2.39 -12.06
C ASN A 113 -9.39 2.72 -13.55
N PRO A 114 -8.35 2.75 -14.39
CA PRO A 114 -8.50 3.04 -15.82
C PRO A 114 -8.88 1.80 -16.65
N PHE A 115 -8.90 0.60 -16.03
CA PHE A 115 -9.11 -0.66 -16.72
C PHE A 115 -10.54 -1.17 -16.50
N ALA A 116 -11.40 -1.00 -17.50
CA ALA A 116 -12.84 -1.29 -17.36
C ALA A 116 -13.16 -2.77 -17.05
N ALA A 117 -12.36 -3.70 -17.58
CA ALA A 117 -12.54 -5.15 -17.35
C ALA A 117 -11.96 -5.62 -16.01
N LEU A 118 -11.08 -4.83 -15.38
CA LEU A 118 -10.37 -5.25 -14.17
C LEU A 118 -11.30 -5.28 -12.97
N ARG A 119 -11.47 -6.45 -12.37
CA ARG A 119 -12.16 -6.67 -11.11
C ARG A 119 -11.20 -6.39 -9.96
N VAL A 120 -11.63 -5.59 -8.98
CA VAL A 120 -10.78 -5.22 -7.83
C VAL A 120 -11.35 -5.81 -6.55
N PHE A 121 -10.51 -6.51 -5.80
CA PHE A 121 -10.83 -7.08 -4.49
C PHE A 121 -10.02 -6.32 -3.42
N GLU A 122 -10.70 -5.59 -2.56
CA GLU A 122 -10.08 -4.89 -1.44
C GLU A 122 -10.19 -5.73 -0.17
N VAL A 123 -9.05 -6.22 0.32
CA VAL A 123 -8.95 -7.03 1.54
C VAL A 123 -8.40 -6.18 2.67
N ASP A 124 -9.12 -6.07 3.78
CA ASP A 124 -8.66 -5.36 4.98
C ASP A 124 -9.48 -5.78 6.22
N PHE A 125 -9.04 -5.36 7.39
CA PHE A 125 -9.81 -5.51 8.63
C PHE A 125 -11.20 -4.89 8.52
N PRO A 126 -12.25 -5.52 9.11
CA PRO A 126 -13.63 -5.02 9.06
C PRO A 126 -13.75 -3.55 9.50
N ALA A 127 -13.06 -3.16 10.59
CA ALA A 127 -13.12 -1.80 11.10
C ALA A 127 -12.49 -0.77 10.16
N THR A 128 -11.40 -1.14 9.44
CA THR A 128 -10.75 -0.26 8.46
C THR A 128 -11.62 -0.10 7.22
N GLN A 129 -12.25 -1.18 6.76
CA GLN A 129 -13.19 -1.12 5.62
C GLN A 129 -14.40 -0.27 5.95
N GLN A 130 -15.03 -0.46 7.12
CA GLN A 130 -16.15 0.34 7.55
C GLN A 130 -15.80 1.83 7.56
N TRP A 131 -14.65 2.19 8.13
CA TRP A 131 -14.17 3.56 8.12
C TRP A 131 -13.93 4.10 6.71
N LYS A 132 -13.35 3.30 5.81
CA LYS A 132 -13.17 3.68 4.40
C LYS A 132 -14.51 3.98 3.72
N HIS A 133 -15.53 3.14 3.94
CA HIS A 133 -16.89 3.38 3.43
C HIS A 133 -17.47 4.71 3.92
N GLU A 134 -17.29 5.04 5.19
CA GLU A 134 -17.73 6.31 5.76
C GLU A 134 -17.04 7.52 5.12
N LEU A 135 -15.71 7.42 4.89
CA LEU A 135 -14.93 8.47 4.22
C LEU A 135 -15.34 8.64 2.74
N LEU A 136 -15.54 7.54 2.02
CA LEU A 136 -16.02 7.56 0.62
C LEU A 136 -17.41 8.23 0.53
N ALA A 137 -18.32 7.83 1.40
CA ALA A 137 -19.66 8.41 1.44
C ALA A 137 -19.62 9.91 1.78
N ALA A 138 -18.81 10.31 2.78
CA ALA A 138 -18.66 11.71 3.17
C ALA A 138 -18.03 12.57 2.05
N ALA A 139 -17.15 11.98 1.24
CA ALA A 139 -16.53 12.63 0.10
C ALA A 139 -17.39 12.59 -1.18
N GLY A 140 -18.56 11.94 -1.16
CA GLY A 140 -19.42 11.75 -2.34
C GLY A 140 -18.79 10.89 -3.43
N ILE A 141 -17.86 9.98 -3.06
CA ILE A 141 -17.18 9.09 -4.00
C ILE A 141 -17.99 7.80 -4.14
N ALA A 142 -18.48 7.54 -5.35
CA ALA A 142 -19.22 6.31 -5.65
C ALA A 142 -18.28 5.10 -5.64
N ILE A 143 -18.75 3.98 -5.14
CA ILE A 143 -18.07 2.69 -5.22
C ILE A 143 -18.38 2.06 -6.58
N PRO A 144 -17.38 1.76 -7.43
CA PRO A 144 -17.61 1.12 -8.72
C PRO A 144 -18.14 -0.32 -8.56
N ASN A 145 -18.96 -0.78 -9.51
CA ASN A 145 -19.57 -2.12 -9.47
C ASN A 145 -18.58 -3.28 -9.60
N ASN A 146 -17.37 -3.02 -10.08
CA ASN A 146 -16.27 -3.99 -10.21
C ASN A 146 -15.37 -4.07 -8.96
N VAL A 147 -15.77 -3.46 -7.84
CA VAL A 147 -15.06 -3.50 -6.56
C VAL A 147 -15.78 -4.43 -5.59
N THR A 148 -15.06 -5.38 -5.04
CA THR A 148 -15.53 -6.30 -3.99
C THR A 148 -14.72 -6.08 -2.72
N PHE A 149 -15.39 -5.90 -1.58
CA PHE A 149 -14.75 -5.75 -0.27
C PHE A 149 -14.74 -7.07 0.47
N ILE A 150 -13.56 -7.45 1.01
CA ILE A 150 -13.35 -8.67 1.78
C ILE A 150 -12.86 -8.29 3.17
N ALA A 151 -13.73 -8.43 4.16
CA ALA A 151 -13.42 -8.15 5.55
C ALA A 151 -12.64 -9.34 6.14
N LEU A 152 -11.30 -9.21 6.24
CA LEU A 152 -10.39 -10.30 6.59
C LEU A 152 -9.28 -9.83 7.51
N ASP A 153 -8.97 -10.65 8.50
CA ASP A 153 -7.73 -10.62 9.28
C ASP A 153 -6.79 -11.71 8.75
N LEU A 154 -5.70 -11.30 8.08
CA LEU A 154 -4.71 -12.20 7.48
C LEU A 154 -3.98 -13.09 8.51
N GLU A 155 -3.99 -12.72 9.80
CA GLU A 155 -3.39 -13.50 10.88
C GLU A 155 -4.30 -14.67 11.34
N HIS A 156 -5.61 -14.59 11.07
CA HIS A 156 -6.57 -15.49 11.71
C HIS A 156 -7.51 -16.22 10.75
N LYS A 157 -7.59 -15.81 9.48
CA LYS A 157 -8.51 -16.38 8.49
C LYS A 157 -7.81 -16.74 7.20
N SER A 158 -8.34 -17.74 6.50
CA SER A 158 -7.87 -18.19 5.20
C SER A 158 -8.12 -17.14 4.12
N LEU A 159 -7.03 -16.61 3.53
CA LEU A 159 -7.12 -15.73 2.39
C LEU A 159 -7.72 -16.45 1.17
N ALA A 160 -7.31 -17.71 0.93
CA ALA A 160 -7.79 -18.50 -0.21
C ALA A 160 -9.31 -18.67 -0.21
N GLU A 161 -9.88 -19.10 0.93
CA GLU A 161 -11.32 -19.30 1.08
C GLU A 161 -12.07 -17.97 0.89
N SER A 162 -11.62 -16.90 1.55
CA SER A 162 -12.26 -15.60 1.47
C SER A 162 -12.25 -15.01 0.06
N LEU A 163 -11.18 -15.22 -0.71
CA LEU A 163 -11.11 -14.77 -2.11
C LEU A 163 -12.06 -15.57 -3.00
N LEU A 164 -12.15 -16.88 -2.83
CA LEU A 164 -13.07 -17.76 -3.59
C LEU A 164 -14.54 -17.40 -3.29
N GLU A 165 -14.89 -17.23 -2.02
CA GLU A 165 -16.24 -16.80 -1.59
C GLU A 165 -16.61 -15.44 -2.17
N ALA A 166 -15.65 -14.54 -2.31
CA ALA A 166 -15.83 -13.23 -2.93
C ALA A 166 -15.88 -13.27 -4.47
N GLY A 167 -15.70 -14.45 -5.07
CA GLY A 167 -15.81 -14.68 -6.51
C GLY A 167 -14.53 -14.45 -7.30
N LEU A 168 -13.34 -14.54 -6.65
CA LEU A 168 -12.08 -14.61 -7.40
C LEU A 168 -12.06 -15.92 -8.19
N ASN A 169 -11.70 -15.86 -9.47
CA ASN A 169 -11.52 -17.06 -10.30
C ASN A 169 -10.11 -17.60 -10.13
N ALA A 170 -9.96 -18.68 -9.36
CA ALA A 170 -8.67 -19.32 -9.13
C ALA A 170 -8.08 -20.05 -10.36
N ALA A 171 -8.84 -20.19 -11.45
CA ALA A 171 -8.35 -20.75 -12.72
C ALA A 171 -7.71 -19.69 -13.64
N GLU A 172 -7.76 -18.42 -13.25
CA GLU A 172 -7.21 -17.28 -13.99
C GLU A 172 -6.10 -16.60 -13.19
N PRO A 173 -5.09 -15.99 -13.86
CA PRO A 173 -4.05 -15.25 -13.18
C PRO A 173 -4.63 -14.01 -12.50
N ALA A 174 -3.99 -13.58 -11.40
CA ALA A 174 -4.35 -12.37 -10.66
C ALA A 174 -3.11 -11.56 -10.31
N PHE A 175 -3.27 -10.25 -10.22
CA PHE A 175 -2.25 -9.38 -9.65
C PHE A 175 -2.57 -9.04 -8.20
N PHE A 176 -1.56 -9.05 -7.33
CA PHE A 176 -1.68 -8.69 -5.92
C PHE A 176 -0.86 -7.45 -5.61
N GLY A 177 -1.48 -6.44 -5.02
CA GLY A 177 -0.82 -5.30 -4.40
C GLY A 177 -0.81 -5.47 -2.89
N TRP A 178 0.36 -5.51 -2.27
CA TRP A 178 0.50 -5.79 -0.84
C TRP A 178 1.39 -4.75 -0.18
N LEU A 179 0.92 -3.53 -0.17
CA LEU A 179 1.72 -2.37 0.19
C LEU A 179 1.53 -1.91 1.63
N GLY A 180 2.64 -1.84 2.40
CA GLY A 180 2.66 -1.35 3.78
C GLY A 180 2.04 -2.33 4.78
N VAL A 181 2.11 -3.63 4.51
CA VAL A 181 1.52 -4.68 5.35
C VAL A 181 2.57 -5.69 5.82
N VAL A 182 3.41 -6.20 4.93
CA VAL A 182 4.38 -7.27 5.21
C VAL A 182 5.20 -7.03 6.48
N PRO A 183 5.76 -5.84 6.77
CA PRO A 183 6.54 -5.63 7.99
C PRO A 183 5.78 -5.79 9.31
N TYR A 184 4.45 -5.84 9.27
CA TYR A 184 3.58 -5.95 10.44
C TYR A 184 3.09 -7.38 10.70
N LEU A 185 3.30 -8.29 9.76
CA LEU A 185 2.82 -9.68 9.84
C LEU A 185 3.78 -10.57 10.63
N THR A 186 3.25 -11.67 11.16
CA THR A 186 4.06 -12.81 11.57
C THR A 186 4.64 -13.52 10.35
N LEU A 187 5.73 -14.27 10.52
CA LEU A 187 6.30 -15.08 9.45
C LEU A 187 5.31 -16.14 8.96
N GLU A 188 4.46 -16.68 9.84
CA GLU A 188 3.44 -17.65 9.52
C GLU A 188 2.36 -17.05 8.60
N ALA A 189 1.82 -15.88 8.93
CA ALA A 189 0.83 -15.16 8.12
C ALA A 189 1.42 -14.78 6.74
N PHE A 190 2.68 -14.32 6.70
CA PHE A 190 3.38 -14.07 5.45
C PHE A 190 3.46 -15.32 4.58
N ARG A 191 3.96 -16.44 5.14
CA ARG A 191 4.09 -17.72 4.42
C ARG A 191 2.75 -18.26 3.94
N SER A 192 1.70 -18.18 4.75
CA SER A 192 0.34 -18.58 4.38
C SER A 192 -0.17 -17.76 3.19
N THR A 193 0.07 -16.45 3.21
CA THR A 193 -0.34 -15.54 2.14
C THR A 193 0.40 -15.83 0.83
N ILE A 194 1.74 -15.92 0.86
CA ILE A 194 2.52 -16.20 -0.36
C ILE A 194 2.24 -17.61 -0.92
N ALA A 195 1.99 -18.61 -0.03
CA ALA A 195 1.60 -19.95 -0.48
C ALA A 195 0.21 -19.97 -1.15
N THR A 196 -0.71 -19.11 -0.72
CA THR A 196 -2.00 -18.93 -1.38
C THR A 196 -1.84 -18.35 -2.77
N ILE A 197 -1.01 -17.30 -2.91
CA ILE A 197 -0.76 -16.64 -4.20
C ILE A 197 0.03 -17.58 -5.15
N GLY A 198 1.07 -18.26 -4.65
CA GLY A 198 1.91 -19.14 -5.42
C GLY A 198 1.24 -20.43 -5.96
N ARG A 199 0.00 -20.70 -5.53
CA ARG A 199 -0.84 -21.80 -6.08
C ARG A 199 -1.74 -21.35 -7.23
N LEU A 200 -1.83 -20.06 -7.51
CA LEU A 200 -2.59 -19.54 -8.63
C LEU A 200 -1.87 -19.79 -9.96
N PRO A 201 -2.56 -19.69 -11.10
CA PRO A 201 -1.96 -19.96 -12.42
C PRO A 201 -0.76 -19.06 -12.72
N ALA A 202 0.13 -19.59 -13.59
CA ALA A 202 1.22 -18.82 -14.18
C ALA A 202 0.71 -17.49 -14.77
N GLY A 203 1.49 -16.43 -14.63
CA GLY A 203 1.07 -15.05 -14.92
C GLY A 203 0.49 -14.32 -13.71
N THR A 204 0.25 -15.01 -12.59
CA THR A 204 -0.04 -14.34 -11.31
C THR A 204 1.20 -13.65 -10.79
N ALA A 205 1.03 -12.43 -10.23
CA ALA A 205 2.13 -11.69 -9.62
C ALA A 205 1.71 -10.96 -8.35
N VAL A 206 2.69 -10.65 -7.49
CA VAL A 206 2.51 -9.83 -6.29
C VAL A 206 3.57 -8.75 -6.21
N SER A 207 3.15 -7.49 -5.98
CA SER A 207 4.05 -6.37 -5.67
C SER A 207 3.86 -5.94 -4.22
N PHE A 208 4.96 -5.80 -3.47
CA PHE A 208 4.93 -5.44 -2.06
C PHE A 208 6.18 -4.69 -1.62
N ASP A 209 6.12 -4.11 -0.42
CA ASP A 209 7.29 -3.55 0.27
C ASP A 209 7.61 -4.38 1.52
N TYR A 210 8.91 -4.50 1.82
CA TYR A 210 9.40 -5.20 2.98
C TYR A 210 10.53 -4.42 3.67
N ALA A 211 10.78 -4.73 4.93
CA ALA A 211 11.79 -4.08 5.75
C ALA A 211 13.03 -4.98 5.93
N PHE A 212 14.20 -4.34 6.01
CA PHE A 212 15.45 -5.04 6.28
C PHE A 212 15.61 -5.38 7.76
N PRO A 213 16.31 -6.49 8.10
CA PRO A 213 16.69 -6.79 9.47
C PRO A 213 17.48 -5.62 10.08
N PRO A 214 17.08 -5.12 11.26
CA PRO A 214 17.70 -3.93 11.85
C PRO A 214 19.22 -4.03 12.04
N GLU A 215 19.73 -5.23 12.30
CA GLU A 215 21.15 -5.52 12.47
C GLU A 215 21.99 -5.37 11.18
N THR A 216 21.36 -5.44 10.02
CA THR A 216 22.03 -5.26 8.72
C THR A 216 22.14 -3.78 8.31
N LEU A 217 21.46 -2.89 9.04
CA LEU A 217 21.38 -1.48 8.71
C LEU A 217 22.65 -0.72 9.15
N SER A 218 23.15 0.17 8.29
CA SER A 218 24.18 1.14 8.71
C SER A 218 23.66 2.03 9.85
N ALA A 219 24.56 2.63 10.64
CA ALA A 219 24.18 3.48 11.79
C ALA A 219 23.12 4.55 11.43
N LYS A 220 23.28 5.20 10.28
CA LYS A 220 22.32 6.21 9.81
C LYS A 220 20.95 5.61 9.46
N ARG A 221 20.92 4.47 8.79
CA ARG A 221 19.66 3.74 8.47
C ARG A 221 19.01 3.21 9.74
N ARG A 222 19.79 2.73 10.69
CA ARG A 222 19.31 2.24 11.98
C ARG A 222 18.61 3.34 12.78
N GLN A 223 19.15 4.56 12.82
CA GLN A 223 18.52 5.70 13.48
C GLN A 223 17.14 6.02 12.87
N VAL A 224 17.01 5.97 11.53
CA VAL A 224 15.73 6.16 10.83
C VAL A 224 14.77 5.04 11.18
N PHE A 225 15.23 3.78 11.16
CA PHE A 225 14.45 2.61 11.53
C PHE A 225 13.93 2.71 12.97
N ASP A 226 14.78 3.01 13.95
CA ASP A 226 14.39 3.12 15.36
C ASP A 226 13.33 4.20 15.57
N THR A 227 13.44 5.31 14.86
CA THR A 227 12.44 6.41 14.90
C THR A 227 11.11 5.95 14.32
N LEU A 228 11.12 5.24 13.19
CA LEU A 228 9.92 4.72 12.55
C LEU A 228 9.27 3.64 13.42
N SER A 229 10.06 2.66 13.88
CA SER A 229 9.62 1.53 14.70
C SER A 229 8.92 2.00 15.99
N LYS A 230 9.53 2.93 16.73
CA LYS A 230 8.91 3.55 17.91
C LYS A 230 7.57 4.22 17.60
N ARG A 231 7.49 4.92 16.46
CA ARG A 231 6.27 5.64 16.05
C ARG A 231 5.12 4.69 15.72
N VAL A 232 5.39 3.60 14.98
CA VAL A 232 4.35 2.63 14.61
C VAL A 232 3.96 1.74 15.79
N ALA A 233 4.90 1.35 16.63
CA ALA A 233 4.63 0.63 17.88
C ALA A 233 3.72 1.45 18.83
N ALA A 234 3.96 2.76 18.97
CA ALA A 234 3.09 3.67 19.74
C ALA A 234 1.68 3.82 19.14
N ALA A 235 1.49 3.44 17.87
CA ALA A 235 0.17 3.37 17.22
C ALA A 235 -0.50 2.00 17.39
N GLY A 236 0.15 1.03 18.04
CA GLY A 236 -0.33 -0.35 18.21
C GLY A 236 0.00 -1.27 17.01
N GLU A 237 0.86 -0.85 16.12
CA GLU A 237 1.25 -1.56 14.88
C GLU A 237 2.78 -1.77 14.85
N PRO A 238 3.38 -2.63 15.72
CA PRO A 238 4.82 -2.83 15.74
C PRO A 238 5.33 -3.54 14.47
N LEU A 239 6.53 -3.16 14.01
CA LEU A 239 7.23 -3.92 12.97
C LEU A 239 7.79 -5.20 13.58
N GLN A 240 7.55 -6.34 12.92
CA GLN A 240 7.95 -7.65 13.45
C GLN A 240 8.54 -8.60 12.39
N LEU A 241 8.34 -8.33 11.09
CA LEU A 241 8.86 -9.18 10.02
C LEU A 241 9.87 -8.42 9.16
N PHE A 242 11.04 -9.05 8.99
CA PHE A 242 12.19 -8.48 8.29
C PHE A 242 12.82 -9.54 7.41
N PHE A 243 13.30 -9.12 6.23
CA PHE A 243 14.03 -10.00 5.31
C PHE A 243 15.27 -9.32 4.76
N THR A 244 16.34 -10.09 4.56
CA THR A 244 17.34 -9.75 3.55
C THR A 244 16.76 -10.05 2.17
N PRO A 245 17.26 -9.45 1.07
CA PRO A 245 16.83 -9.81 -0.29
C PRO A 245 16.91 -11.30 -0.55
N GLU A 246 18.01 -11.96 -0.12
CA GLU A 246 18.29 -13.38 -0.32
C GLU A 246 17.31 -14.28 0.45
N ASP A 247 16.95 -13.91 1.68
CA ASP A 247 16.01 -14.71 2.48
C ASP A 247 14.58 -14.55 1.96
N LEU A 248 14.21 -13.34 1.50
CA LEU A 248 12.93 -13.13 0.85
C LEU A 248 12.78 -13.97 -0.42
N GLU A 249 13.81 -14.01 -1.29
CA GLU A 249 13.80 -14.83 -2.50
C GLU A 249 13.63 -16.32 -2.20
N LYS A 250 14.31 -16.84 -1.15
CA LYS A 250 14.12 -18.22 -0.71
C LYS A 250 12.69 -18.53 -0.30
N GLU A 251 12.06 -17.65 0.50
CA GLU A 251 10.67 -17.82 0.92
C GLU A 251 9.71 -17.80 -0.28
N LEU A 252 9.91 -16.89 -1.23
CA LEU A 252 9.08 -16.78 -2.42
C LEU A 252 9.24 -18.00 -3.35
N HIS A 253 10.47 -18.43 -3.62
CA HIS A 253 10.70 -19.64 -4.43
C HIS A 253 10.11 -20.89 -3.77
N ALA A 254 10.24 -21.04 -2.44
CA ALA A 254 9.63 -22.13 -1.71
C ALA A 254 8.09 -22.13 -1.78
N ALA A 255 7.47 -20.97 -1.98
CA ALA A 255 6.03 -20.80 -2.15
C ALA A 255 5.55 -20.99 -3.61
N GLY A 256 6.44 -21.22 -4.59
CA GLY A 256 6.08 -21.49 -5.98
C GLY A 256 6.30 -20.31 -6.95
N PHE A 257 6.85 -19.19 -6.49
CA PHE A 257 7.20 -18.10 -7.41
C PHE A 257 8.45 -18.44 -8.22
N SER A 258 8.38 -18.26 -9.54
CA SER A 258 9.46 -18.59 -10.49
C SER A 258 10.46 -17.44 -10.66
N ARG A 259 10.02 -16.18 -10.48
CA ARG A 259 10.83 -14.99 -10.68
C ARG A 259 10.59 -13.97 -9.56
N VAL A 260 11.65 -13.32 -9.10
CA VAL A 260 11.62 -12.22 -8.14
C VAL A 260 12.43 -11.05 -8.68
N GLU A 261 11.86 -9.86 -8.62
CA GLU A 261 12.53 -8.60 -8.97
C GLU A 261 12.59 -7.71 -7.74
N GLN A 262 13.80 -7.36 -7.35
CA GLN A 262 14.07 -6.42 -6.26
C GLN A 262 14.14 -5.00 -6.84
N PHE A 263 13.48 -4.03 -6.22
CA PHE A 263 13.40 -2.65 -6.70
C PHE A 263 13.85 -1.68 -5.59
N ASP A 264 15.13 -1.38 -5.61
CA ASP A 264 15.80 -0.56 -4.62
C ASP A 264 15.65 0.96 -4.87
N THR A 265 16.26 1.77 -4.01
CA THR A 265 16.22 3.23 -4.10
C THR A 265 16.88 3.77 -5.37
N ASP A 266 17.92 3.12 -5.87
CA ASP A 266 18.60 3.55 -7.10
C ASP A 266 17.72 3.26 -8.32
N CYS A 267 17.06 2.10 -8.36
CA CYS A 267 16.04 1.77 -9.36
C CYS A 267 14.88 2.76 -9.30
N MET A 268 14.36 3.07 -8.11
CA MET A 268 13.29 4.07 -7.93
C MET A 268 13.70 5.44 -8.46
N ASN A 269 14.93 5.89 -8.15
CA ASN A 269 15.44 7.17 -8.61
C ASN A 269 15.64 7.22 -10.14
N LYS A 270 16.16 6.15 -10.71
CA LYS A 270 16.34 6.05 -12.18
C LYS A 270 15.00 6.03 -12.92
N THR A 271 13.97 5.40 -12.34
CA THR A 271 12.67 5.25 -13.00
C THR A 271 11.77 6.46 -12.81
N TYR A 272 11.67 6.99 -11.59
CA TYR A 272 10.65 8.00 -11.25
C TYR A 272 11.18 9.41 -11.05
N PHE A 273 12.50 9.57 -10.94
CA PHE A 273 13.11 10.88 -10.66
C PHE A 273 14.14 11.32 -11.72
N LYS A 274 14.31 10.51 -12.77
CA LYS A 274 15.21 10.87 -13.87
C LYS A 274 14.76 12.19 -14.52
N ASP A 275 15.71 13.08 -14.79
CA ASP A 275 15.53 14.33 -15.52
C ASP A 275 14.46 15.29 -14.95
N ARG A 276 14.16 15.18 -13.66
CA ARG A 276 13.22 16.07 -12.98
C ARG A 276 13.79 17.48 -12.83
N ALA A 277 13.05 18.49 -13.34
CA ALA A 277 13.44 19.89 -13.25
C ALA A 277 13.50 20.44 -11.82
N ASP A 278 12.73 19.84 -10.88
CA ASP A 278 12.72 20.21 -9.46
C ASP A 278 13.85 19.58 -8.63
N GLY A 279 14.69 18.74 -9.26
CA GLY A 279 15.83 18.07 -8.62
C GLY A 279 15.44 17.09 -7.51
N LEU A 280 14.15 16.75 -7.36
CA LEU A 280 13.70 15.79 -6.34
C LEU A 280 14.25 14.40 -6.64
N LYS A 281 14.63 13.71 -5.56
CA LYS A 281 15.02 12.30 -5.53
C LYS A 281 14.83 11.72 -4.14
N LEU A 282 14.71 10.40 -4.07
CA LEU A 282 14.69 9.68 -2.80
C LEU A 282 16.09 9.64 -2.18
N SER A 283 16.17 9.82 -0.87
CA SER A 283 17.40 9.60 -0.10
C SER A 283 17.82 8.13 -0.14
N PRO A 284 19.12 7.80 -0.21
CA PRO A 284 19.59 6.43 -0.14
C PRO A 284 19.44 5.80 1.25
N VAL A 285 18.96 6.57 2.23
CA VAL A 285 18.74 6.11 3.60
C VAL A 285 17.40 5.43 3.71
N ARG A 286 17.30 4.20 3.22
CA ARG A 286 16.07 3.38 3.29
C ARG A 286 16.26 2.19 4.25
N VAL A 287 15.16 1.76 4.84
CA VAL A 287 15.09 0.66 5.80
C VAL A 287 14.40 -0.58 5.21
N GLY A 288 14.14 -0.57 3.92
CA GLY A 288 13.51 -1.62 3.14
C GLY A 288 13.46 -1.27 1.66
N MET A 289 12.86 -2.15 0.84
CA MET A 289 12.70 -1.94 -0.60
C MET A 289 11.37 -2.50 -1.10
N LEU A 290 11.10 -2.32 -2.39
CA LEU A 290 9.97 -2.92 -3.10
C LEU A 290 10.43 -4.22 -3.78
N ALA A 291 9.50 -5.14 -3.95
CA ALA A 291 9.71 -6.35 -4.73
C ALA A 291 8.45 -6.67 -5.55
N THR A 292 8.64 -7.34 -6.68
CA THR A 292 7.58 -8.04 -7.41
C THR A 292 8.00 -9.47 -7.65
N ALA A 293 7.10 -10.42 -7.42
CA ALA A 293 7.32 -11.84 -7.66
C ALA A 293 6.22 -12.39 -8.55
N TRP A 294 6.58 -13.33 -9.43
CA TRP A 294 5.68 -13.98 -10.42
C TRP A 294 5.66 -15.50 -10.22
N VAL A 295 4.49 -16.06 -10.30
CA VAL A 295 4.23 -17.52 -10.34
C VAL A 295 4.62 -18.12 -11.68
#